data_3d1e7fc4c03de95c309d295a6792ed4c
#
_entry.id   3d1e7fc4c03de95c309d295a6792ed4c
#
_cell.length_a   1.000
_cell.length_b   1.000
_cell.length_c   1.000
_cell.angle_alpha   90.00
_cell.angle_beta   90.00
_cell.angle_gamma   90.00
#
_symmetry.space_group_name_H-M   'P 1'
#
loop_
_entity.id
_entity.type
_entity.pdbx_description
1 polymer ?
#
loop_
_entity_poly.entity_id
_entity_poly.type
_entity_poly.pdbx_seq_one_letter_code
_entity_poly.pdbx_strand_id
1 'polypeptide(L)'
;MLGFLGPNGAGKSTSMKMITGYLRPTSGTALINGIDICLEPLRAQQSMGYLPEGAPAWPDMTPRQFLDFVTRIRGLDKAAARSAAHRAIDMTELHGVLDQPIDTLSKGFRRRVGLAQAIVHDPDILIMDEPTDGLDPNQKHQVRAAIREMARTKAIIISTHILEEVDAICTRAMIIDRGRVIVEGT
;
A
#
# COMPACT_ATOMS: atom_id res chain seq x y z
N MET A 1 -5.40 0.04 12.96
CA MET A 1 -5.01 -0.70 11.75
C MET A 1 -5.91 -1.91 11.59
N LEU A 2 -6.43 -2.16 10.38
CA LEU A 2 -7.32 -3.28 10.06
C LEU A 2 -6.60 -4.34 9.23
N GLY A 3 -6.59 -5.57 9.70
CA GLY A 3 -6.12 -6.74 8.95
C GLY A 3 -7.27 -7.43 8.21
N PHE A 4 -7.12 -7.62 6.91
CA PHE A 4 -8.06 -8.32 6.03
C PHE A 4 -7.52 -9.73 5.79
N LEU A 5 -7.96 -10.70 6.59
CA LEU A 5 -7.45 -12.06 6.62
C LEU A 5 -8.32 -13.01 5.79
N GLY A 6 -7.71 -13.90 5.05
CA GLY A 6 -8.43 -14.95 4.32
C GLY A 6 -7.53 -15.74 3.40
N PRO A 7 -7.95 -16.95 2.99
CA PRO A 7 -7.18 -17.76 2.06
C PRO A 7 -7.05 -17.11 0.68
N ASN A 8 -6.16 -17.67 -0.15
CA ASN A 8 -6.08 -17.24 -1.54
C ASN A 8 -7.41 -17.52 -2.26
N GLY A 9 -7.85 -16.56 -3.08
CA GLY A 9 -9.17 -16.63 -3.72
C GLY A 9 -10.36 -16.18 -2.85
N ALA A 10 -10.15 -15.80 -1.59
CA ALA A 10 -11.23 -15.33 -0.71
C ALA A 10 -11.88 -14.00 -1.14
N GLY A 11 -11.24 -13.24 -2.05
CA GLY A 11 -11.74 -11.95 -2.53
C GLY A 11 -11.01 -10.73 -1.93
N LYS A 12 -9.93 -10.92 -1.17
CA LYS A 12 -9.15 -9.84 -0.54
C LYS A 12 -8.71 -8.78 -1.55
N SER A 13 -7.89 -9.16 -2.53
CA SER A 13 -7.36 -8.24 -3.56
C SER A 13 -8.47 -7.61 -4.41
N THR A 14 -9.56 -8.33 -4.67
CA THR A 14 -10.74 -7.78 -5.36
C THR A 14 -11.39 -6.67 -4.54
N SER A 15 -11.57 -6.89 -3.23
CA SER A 15 -12.10 -5.88 -2.31
C SER A 15 -11.18 -4.66 -2.23
N MET A 16 -9.86 -4.86 -2.12
CA MET A 16 -8.89 -3.76 -2.13
C MET A 16 -8.98 -2.93 -3.42
N LYS A 17 -9.09 -3.59 -4.58
CA LYS A 17 -9.27 -2.92 -5.87
C LYS A 17 -10.57 -2.14 -5.96
N MET A 18 -11.66 -2.62 -5.36
CA MET A 18 -12.94 -1.89 -5.30
C MET A 18 -12.83 -0.66 -4.38
N ILE A 19 -12.26 -0.82 -3.19
CA ILE A 19 -12.08 0.29 -2.24
C ILE A 19 -11.17 1.39 -2.82
N THR A 20 -10.16 1.02 -3.60
CA THR A 20 -9.21 1.95 -4.22
C THR A 20 -9.68 2.51 -5.57
N GLY A 21 -10.84 2.09 -6.07
CA GLY A 21 -11.41 2.57 -7.34
C GLY A 21 -10.76 1.98 -8.60
N TYR A 22 -9.93 0.95 -8.47
CA TYR A 22 -9.37 0.22 -9.62
C TYR A 22 -10.39 -0.73 -10.25
N LEU A 23 -11.36 -1.18 -9.48
CA LEU A 23 -12.46 -2.03 -9.92
C LEU A 23 -13.77 -1.42 -9.44
N ARG A 24 -14.69 -1.17 -10.36
CA ARG A 24 -16.02 -0.69 -10.00
C ARG A 24 -16.86 -1.85 -9.45
N PRO A 25 -17.45 -1.74 -8.24
CA PRO A 25 -18.36 -2.75 -7.72
C PRO A 25 -19.67 -2.78 -8.55
N THR A 26 -20.29 -3.95 -8.64
CA THR A 26 -21.61 -4.12 -9.29
C THR A 26 -22.71 -3.37 -8.52
N SER A 27 -22.57 -3.31 -7.19
CA SER A 27 -23.51 -2.57 -6.32
C SER A 27 -22.74 -2.11 -5.06
N GLY A 28 -23.30 -1.09 -4.39
CA GLY A 28 -22.66 -0.48 -3.24
C GLY A 28 -21.50 0.46 -3.62
N THR A 29 -20.86 1.03 -2.62
CA THR A 29 -19.71 1.93 -2.76
C THR A 29 -18.81 1.87 -1.54
N ALA A 30 -17.65 2.54 -1.61
CA ALA A 30 -16.81 2.83 -0.46
C ALA A 30 -16.67 4.35 -0.28
N LEU A 31 -16.67 4.80 0.98
CA LEU A 31 -16.46 6.19 1.32
C LEU A 31 -15.03 6.37 1.88
N ILE A 32 -14.27 7.23 1.25
CA ILE A 32 -12.90 7.58 1.59
C ILE A 32 -12.90 9.01 2.10
N ASN A 33 -12.70 9.20 3.40
CA ASN A 33 -12.86 10.51 4.04
C ASN A 33 -14.21 11.19 3.68
N GLY A 34 -15.30 10.39 3.59
CA GLY A 34 -16.63 10.86 3.19
C GLY A 34 -16.83 11.06 1.69
N ILE A 35 -15.82 10.82 0.86
CA ILE A 35 -15.90 10.93 -0.60
C ILE A 35 -16.24 9.57 -1.20
N ASP A 36 -17.27 9.50 -2.02
CA ASP A 36 -17.70 8.28 -2.70
C ASP A 36 -16.73 7.91 -3.83
N ILE A 37 -16.09 6.74 -3.73
CA ILE A 37 -15.10 6.27 -4.71
C ILE A 37 -15.70 6.02 -6.10
N CYS A 38 -16.99 5.71 -6.18
CA CYS A 38 -17.66 5.46 -7.45
C CYS A 38 -18.10 6.74 -8.16
N LEU A 39 -18.32 7.83 -7.39
CA LEU A 39 -18.77 9.12 -7.93
C LEU A 39 -17.58 10.07 -8.17
N GLU A 40 -16.62 10.13 -7.24
CA GLU A 40 -15.48 11.03 -7.29
C GLU A 40 -14.13 10.27 -7.12
N PRO A 41 -13.80 9.30 -7.99
CA PRO A 41 -12.65 8.41 -7.78
C PRO A 41 -11.32 9.16 -7.67
N LEU A 42 -11.06 10.13 -8.52
CA LEU A 42 -9.80 10.89 -8.49
C LEU A 42 -9.63 11.68 -7.20
N ARG A 43 -10.70 12.27 -6.69
CA ARG A 43 -10.68 13.03 -5.44
C ARG A 43 -10.47 12.10 -4.24
N ALA A 44 -11.14 10.95 -4.19
CA ALA A 44 -10.95 9.94 -3.16
C ALA A 44 -9.51 9.38 -3.18
N GLN A 45 -8.96 9.11 -4.35
CA GLN A 45 -7.59 8.60 -4.53
C GLN A 45 -6.49 9.58 -4.10
N GLN A 46 -6.76 10.89 -4.03
CA GLN A 46 -5.79 11.87 -3.54
C GLN A 46 -5.41 11.66 -2.09
N SER A 47 -6.35 11.21 -1.25
CA SER A 47 -6.11 10.92 0.17
C SER A 47 -5.67 9.48 0.45
N MET A 48 -5.52 8.65 -0.59
CA MET A 48 -5.14 7.24 -0.46
C MET A 48 -3.77 6.94 -1.06
N GLY A 49 -3.00 6.12 -0.34
CA GLY A 49 -1.89 5.36 -0.90
C GLY A 49 -2.31 3.90 -1.10
N TYR A 50 -1.92 3.33 -2.22
CA TYR A 50 -2.19 1.92 -2.52
C TYR A 50 -0.93 1.18 -2.93
N LEU A 51 -0.65 0.10 -2.22
CA LEU A 51 0.35 -0.90 -2.57
C LEU A 51 -0.37 -2.16 -3.05
N PRO A 52 -0.50 -2.40 -4.36
CA PRO A 52 -1.10 -3.61 -4.88
C PRO A 52 -0.18 -4.83 -4.69
N GLU A 53 -0.76 -6.02 -4.80
CA GLU A 53 -0.01 -7.27 -4.85
C GLU A 53 1.05 -7.21 -5.96
N GLY A 54 2.24 -7.78 -5.70
CA GLY A 54 3.35 -7.76 -6.65
C GLY A 54 4.09 -6.42 -6.76
N ALA A 55 3.59 -5.32 -6.16
CA ALA A 55 4.19 -3.99 -6.22
C ALA A 55 4.61 -3.59 -7.64
N PRO A 56 3.68 -3.50 -8.60
CA PRO A 56 4.01 -3.21 -10.00
C PRO A 56 4.66 -1.83 -10.13
N ALA A 57 5.73 -1.77 -10.92
CA ALA A 57 6.45 -0.54 -11.23
C ALA A 57 6.99 -0.65 -12.67
N TRP A 58 7.42 0.47 -13.26
CA TRP A 58 8.06 0.43 -14.58
C TRP A 58 9.46 -0.19 -14.47
N PRO A 59 9.72 -1.32 -15.14
CA PRO A 59 10.94 -2.09 -14.96
C PRO A 59 12.20 -1.31 -15.35
N ASP A 60 12.15 -0.51 -16.41
CA ASP A 60 13.28 0.24 -16.94
C ASP A 60 13.59 1.53 -16.16
N MET A 61 12.69 1.96 -15.26
CA MET A 61 12.94 3.11 -14.41
C MET A 61 13.80 2.73 -13.21
N THR A 62 14.56 3.72 -12.71
CA THR A 62 15.17 3.60 -11.38
C THR A 62 14.17 4.02 -10.30
N PRO A 63 14.32 3.61 -9.02
CA PRO A 63 13.49 4.09 -7.91
C PRO A 63 13.39 5.61 -7.85
N ARG A 64 14.50 6.33 -8.08
CA ARG A 64 14.53 7.80 -8.14
C ARG A 64 13.60 8.34 -9.23
N GLN A 65 13.73 7.83 -10.44
CA GLN A 65 12.91 8.25 -11.58
C GLN A 65 11.43 7.92 -11.37
N PHE A 66 11.15 6.75 -10.81
CA PHE A 66 9.79 6.32 -10.53
C PHE A 66 9.11 7.20 -9.47
N LEU A 67 9.79 7.51 -8.36
CA LEU A 67 9.24 8.39 -7.33
C LEU A 67 9.07 9.83 -7.82
N ASP A 68 9.99 10.36 -8.63
CA ASP A 68 9.83 11.67 -9.27
C ASP A 68 8.62 11.71 -10.21
N PHE A 69 8.41 10.66 -10.99
CA PHE A 69 7.23 10.50 -11.84
C PHE A 69 5.92 10.47 -11.01
N VAL A 70 5.89 9.66 -9.94
CA VAL A 70 4.70 9.54 -9.09
C VAL A 70 4.37 10.87 -8.40
N THR A 71 5.36 11.60 -7.87
CA THR A 71 5.13 12.90 -7.22
C THR A 71 4.54 13.92 -8.19
N ARG A 72 4.97 13.92 -9.46
CA ARG A 72 4.40 14.79 -10.51
C ARG A 72 2.95 14.45 -10.82
N ILE A 73 2.62 13.14 -10.96
CA ILE A 73 1.23 12.70 -11.19
C ILE A 73 0.32 13.08 -10.02
N ARG A 74 0.86 13.04 -8.79
CA ARG A 74 0.15 13.48 -7.58
C ARG A 74 0.00 14.98 -7.47
N GLY A 75 0.54 15.78 -8.41
CA GLY A 75 0.40 17.22 -8.47
C GLY A 75 1.26 17.99 -7.46
N LEU A 76 2.31 17.36 -6.90
CA LEU A 76 3.24 18.04 -6.00
C LEU A 76 4.11 19.02 -6.78
N ASP A 77 4.29 20.23 -6.24
CA ASP A 77 5.29 21.16 -6.77
C ASP A 77 6.72 20.62 -6.59
N LYS A 78 7.68 21.21 -7.28
CA LYS A 78 9.06 20.70 -7.33
C LYS A 78 9.74 20.62 -5.96
N ALA A 79 9.46 21.55 -5.05
CA ALA A 79 10.06 21.57 -3.72
C ALA A 79 9.40 20.49 -2.82
N ALA A 80 8.07 20.42 -2.83
CA ALA A 80 7.29 19.41 -2.11
C ALA A 80 7.61 18.00 -2.62
N ALA A 81 7.71 17.80 -3.95
CA ALA A 81 8.08 16.54 -4.57
C ALA A 81 9.43 16.01 -4.07
N ARG A 82 10.46 16.89 -4.05
CA ARG A 82 11.80 16.52 -3.57
C ARG A 82 11.78 16.10 -2.10
N SER A 83 11.13 16.87 -1.24
CA SER A 83 11.00 16.59 0.19
C SER A 83 10.22 15.30 0.43
N ALA A 84 9.11 15.10 -0.29
CA ALA A 84 8.27 13.90 -0.21
C ALA A 84 9.03 12.64 -0.64
N ALA A 85 9.73 12.69 -1.77
CA ALA A 85 10.56 11.58 -2.24
C ALA A 85 11.66 11.23 -1.22
N HIS A 86 12.32 12.22 -0.64
CA HIS A 86 13.36 12.00 0.38
C HIS A 86 12.78 11.26 1.58
N ARG A 87 11.67 11.72 2.16
CA ARG A 87 11.01 11.04 3.29
C ARG A 87 10.61 9.61 2.94
N ALA A 88 10.04 9.38 1.76
CA ALA A 88 9.65 8.05 1.34
C ALA A 88 10.86 7.10 1.18
N ILE A 89 11.97 7.60 0.63
CA ILE A 89 13.24 6.86 0.50
C ILE A 89 13.81 6.49 1.87
N ASP A 90 13.83 7.43 2.82
CA ASP A 90 14.30 7.20 4.18
C ASP A 90 13.46 6.13 4.89
N MET A 91 12.13 6.26 4.84
CA MET A 91 11.20 5.32 5.48
C MET A 91 11.26 3.91 4.91
N THR A 92 11.65 3.76 3.65
CA THR A 92 11.69 2.47 2.95
C THR A 92 13.12 1.95 2.73
N GLU A 93 14.14 2.66 3.25
CA GLU A 93 15.56 2.28 3.17
C GLU A 93 16.03 1.98 1.74
N LEU A 94 15.72 2.87 0.79
CA LEU A 94 16.04 2.68 -0.63
C LEU A 94 17.38 3.28 -1.08
N HIS A 95 18.15 3.93 -0.18
CA HIS A 95 19.36 4.69 -0.52
C HIS A 95 20.38 3.91 -1.38
N GLY A 96 20.58 2.62 -1.09
CA GLY A 96 21.58 1.79 -1.77
C GLY A 96 21.22 1.38 -3.21
N VAL A 97 19.97 1.64 -3.66
CA VAL A 97 19.46 1.13 -4.95
C VAL A 97 18.80 2.18 -5.82
N LEU A 98 18.88 3.46 -5.42
CA LEU A 98 18.14 4.56 -6.06
C LEU A 98 18.39 4.73 -7.56
N ASP A 99 19.55 4.35 -8.02
CA ASP A 99 20.00 4.56 -9.40
C ASP A 99 20.14 3.23 -10.19
N GLN A 100 19.65 2.10 -9.63
CA GLN A 100 19.58 0.80 -10.30
C GLN A 100 18.21 0.62 -10.95
N PRO A 101 18.11 0.01 -12.15
CA PRO A 101 16.84 -0.33 -12.77
C PRO A 101 15.98 -1.24 -11.86
N ILE A 102 14.68 -0.97 -11.79
CA ILE A 102 13.76 -1.66 -10.86
C ILE A 102 13.69 -3.16 -11.15
N ASP A 103 13.78 -3.58 -12.39
CA ASP A 103 13.78 -5.00 -12.79
C ASP A 103 14.98 -5.79 -12.26
N THR A 104 16.11 -5.11 -12.02
CA THR A 104 17.35 -5.73 -11.49
C THR A 104 17.32 -5.86 -9.96
N LEU A 105 16.35 -5.25 -9.29
CA LEU A 105 16.24 -5.26 -7.84
C LEU A 105 15.70 -6.62 -7.33
N SER A 106 16.13 -6.99 -6.12
CA SER A 106 15.52 -8.13 -5.41
C SER A 106 14.02 -7.91 -5.18
N LYS A 107 13.26 -9.00 -4.95
CA LYS A 107 11.83 -8.92 -4.62
C LYS A 107 11.57 -7.97 -3.44
N GLY A 108 12.45 -7.99 -2.42
CA GLY A 108 12.36 -7.12 -1.25
C GLY A 108 12.51 -5.64 -1.60
N PHE A 109 13.50 -5.29 -2.40
CA PHE A 109 13.67 -3.89 -2.83
C PHE A 109 12.54 -3.43 -3.74
N ARG A 110 12.05 -4.26 -4.67
CA ARG A 110 10.86 -3.91 -5.46
C ARG A 110 9.63 -3.64 -4.60
N ARG A 111 9.44 -4.44 -3.53
CA ARG A 111 8.35 -4.23 -2.57
C ARG A 111 8.48 -2.90 -1.84
N ARG A 112 9.70 -2.53 -1.40
CA ARG A 112 9.99 -1.24 -0.78
C ARG A 112 9.77 -0.06 -1.74
N VAL A 113 10.11 -0.21 -3.03
CA VAL A 113 9.79 0.80 -4.07
C VAL A 113 8.28 0.98 -4.19
N GLY A 114 7.51 -0.11 -4.22
CA GLY A 114 6.05 -0.06 -4.21
C GLY A 114 5.47 0.60 -2.95
N LEU A 115 6.05 0.34 -1.77
CA LEU A 115 5.66 1.01 -0.54
C LEU A 115 5.99 2.50 -0.60
N ALA A 116 7.20 2.86 -1.06
CA ALA A 116 7.61 4.25 -1.21
C ALA A 116 6.65 5.04 -2.10
N GLN A 117 6.23 4.48 -3.26
CA GLN A 117 5.25 5.11 -4.14
C GLN A 117 3.88 5.28 -3.47
N ALA A 118 3.46 4.33 -2.62
CA ALA A 118 2.17 4.41 -1.94
C ALA A 118 2.14 5.53 -0.87
N ILE A 119 3.29 5.85 -0.26
CA ILE A 119 3.39 6.82 0.84
C ILE A 119 3.93 8.18 0.43
N VAL A 120 4.49 8.33 -0.79
CA VAL A 120 5.27 9.52 -1.19
C VAL A 120 4.48 10.84 -1.09
N HIS A 121 3.17 10.82 -1.32
CA HIS A 121 2.29 12.00 -1.23
C HIS A 121 1.66 12.21 0.16
N ASP A 122 2.15 11.46 1.16
CA ASP A 122 1.71 11.51 2.56
C ASP A 122 0.20 11.32 2.77
N PRO A 123 -0.40 10.23 2.25
CA PRO A 123 -1.85 10.01 2.33
C PRO A 123 -2.32 9.74 3.76
N ASP A 124 -3.57 10.09 4.07
CA ASP A 124 -4.22 9.78 5.35
C ASP A 124 -4.55 8.29 5.48
N ILE A 125 -4.81 7.62 4.35
CA ILE A 125 -5.25 6.24 4.27
C ILE A 125 -4.28 5.42 3.44
N LEU A 126 -3.83 4.27 3.97
CA LEU A 126 -2.98 3.32 3.26
C LEU A 126 -3.71 1.99 3.11
N ILE A 127 -3.75 1.50 1.89
CA ILE A 127 -4.28 0.19 1.55
C ILE A 127 -3.14 -0.63 0.95
N MET A 128 -2.84 -1.78 1.55
CA MET A 128 -1.70 -2.59 1.15
C MET A 128 -2.11 -4.05 0.98
N ASP A 129 -1.89 -4.58 -0.22
CA ASP A 129 -2.23 -5.95 -0.56
C ASP A 129 -0.99 -6.83 -0.41
N GLU A 130 -1.02 -7.74 0.58
CA GLU A 130 0.07 -8.67 0.93
C GLU A 130 1.44 -7.97 1.08
N PRO A 131 1.58 -6.92 1.95
CA PRO A 131 2.76 -6.04 1.96
C PRO A 131 4.08 -6.75 2.27
N THR A 132 4.04 -7.91 2.91
CA THR A 132 5.22 -8.67 3.34
C THR A 132 5.40 -9.98 2.57
N ASP A 133 4.55 -10.26 1.56
CA ASP A 133 4.64 -11.52 0.81
C ASP A 133 5.99 -11.68 0.11
N GLY A 134 6.55 -12.89 0.27
CA GLY A 134 7.81 -13.29 -0.37
C GLY A 134 9.05 -12.54 0.11
N LEU A 135 8.99 -11.88 1.26
CA LEU A 135 10.13 -11.27 1.93
C LEU A 135 10.76 -12.24 2.92
N ASP A 136 12.08 -12.15 3.10
CA ASP A 136 12.77 -12.84 4.19
C ASP A 136 12.39 -12.27 5.57
N PRO A 137 12.69 -12.97 6.68
CA PRO A 137 12.30 -12.53 8.01
C PRO A 137 12.80 -11.13 8.40
N ASN A 138 14.02 -10.75 8.00
CA ASN A 138 14.57 -9.43 8.31
C ASN A 138 13.84 -8.34 7.54
N GLN A 139 13.60 -8.56 6.26
CA GLN A 139 12.85 -7.63 5.40
C GLN A 139 11.39 -7.49 5.89
N LYS A 140 10.74 -8.59 6.30
CA LYS A 140 9.41 -8.55 6.93
C LYS A 140 9.41 -7.66 8.17
N HIS A 141 10.41 -7.83 9.03
CA HIS A 141 10.54 -7.03 10.25
C HIS A 141 10.64 -5.52 9.94
N GLN A 142 11.48 -5.15 8.98
CA GLN A 142 11.67 -3.75 8.57
C GLN A 142 10.39 -3.15 7.98
N VAL A 143 9.71 -3.85 7.07
CA VAL A 143 8.44 -3.40 6.49
C VAL A 143 7.35 -3.26 7.56
N ARG A 144 7.24 -4.22 8.49
CA ARG A 144 6.30 -4.15 9.62
C ARG A 144 6.60 -2.97 10.55
N ALA A 145 7.87 -2.67 10.80
CA ALA A 145 8.26 -1.52 11.62
C ALA A 145 7.83 -0.19 10.96
N ALA A 146 8.07 -0.04 9.66
CA ALA A 146 7.62 1.12 8.89
C ALA A 146 6.08 1.26 8.92
N ILE A 147 5.34 0.16 8.72
CA ILE A 147 3.87 0.15 8.77
C ILE A 147 3.36 0.57 10.16
N ARG A 148 3.95 0.05 11.24
CA ARG A 148 3.58 0.41 12.62
C ARG A 148 3.80 1.89 12.91
N GLU A 149 4.90 2.46 12.44
CA GLU A 149 5.18 3.88 12.62
C GLU A 149 4.15 4.74 11.91
N MET A 150 3.81 4.40 10.67
CA MET A 150 2.75 5.09 9.91
C MET A 150 1.37 4.94 10.54
N ALA A 151 1.09 3.82 11.21
CA ALA A 151 -0.21 3.56 11.85
C ALA A 151 -0.52 4.47 13.04
N ARG A 152 0.45 5.24 13.54
CA ARG A 152 0.24 6.24 14.61
C ARG A 152 -0.60 7.42 14.14
N THR A 153 -0.53 7.75 12.85
CA THR A 153 -1.18 8.93 12.27
C THR A 153 -2.08 8.62 11.09
N LYS A 154 -2.03 7.39 10.55
CA LYS A 154 -2.75 7.00 9.33
C LYS A 154 -3.71 5.86 9.58
N ALA A 155 -4.84 5.86 8.88
CA ALA A 155 -5.71 4.70 8.77
C ALA A 155 -5.09 3.69 7.80
N ILE A 156 -4.85 2.46 8.27
CA ILE A 156 -4.16 1.43 7.46
C ILE A 156 -5.03 0.19 7.36
N ILE A 157 -5.19 -0.31 6.13
CA ILE A 157 -5.79 -1.61 5.82
C ILE A 157 -4.72 -2.47 5.15
N ILE A 158 -4.49 -3.66 5.66
CA ILE A 158 -3.60 -4.65 5.04
C ILE A 158 -4.38 -5.92 4.74
N SER A 159 -4.12 -6.53 3.59
CA SER A 159 -4.53 -7.90 3.32
C SER A 159 -3.39 -8.86 3.65
N THR A 160 -3.72 -10.03 4.17
CA THR A 160 -2.79 -11.13 4.34
C THR A 160 -3.54 -12.47 4.45
N HIS A 161 -2.83 -13.55 4.17
CA HIS A 161 -3.32 -14.91 4.44
C HIS A 161 -2.64 -15.53 5.68
N ILE A 162 -1.81 -14.76 6.39
CA ILE A 162 -0.99 -15.20 7.52
C ILE A 162 -1.51 -14.55 8.81
N LEU A 163 -2.02 -15.39 9.75
CA LEU A 163 -2.59 -14.92 11.01
C LEU A 163 -1.57 -14.19 11.88
N GLU A 164 -0.33 -14.69 11.95
CA GLU A 164 0.74 -14.06 12.73
C GLU A 164 1.09 -12.63 12.26
N GLU A 165 0.79 -12.30 11.01
CA GLU A 165 0.96 -10.93 10.51
C GLU A 165 -0.10 -10.00 11.07
N VAL A 166 -1.35 -10.48 11.15
CA VAL A 166 -2.45 -9.73 11.75
C VAL A 166 -2.18 -9.48 13.23
N ASP A 167 -1.85 -10.52 13.99
CA ASP A 167 -1.53 -10.43 15.42
C ASP A 167 -0.36 -9.49 15.68
N ALA A 168 0.63 -9.48 14.78
CA ALA A 168 1.83 -8.68 14.97
C ALA A 168 1.58 -7.18 14.83
N ILE A 169 0.68 -6.72 13.96
CA ILE A 169 0.57 -5.31 13.60
C ILE A 169 -0.84 -4.73 13.58
N CYS A 170 -1.89 -5.54 13.55
CA CYS A 170 -3.27 -5.05 13.46
C CYS A 170 -3.91 -4.88 14.83
N THR A 171 -4.81 -3.90 14.95
CA THR A 171 -5.65 -3.67 16.14
C THR A 171 -7.05 -4.23 15.98
N ARG A 172 -7.43 -4.54 14.75
CA ARG A 172 -8.71 -5.17 14.37
C ARG A 172 -8.44 -6.12 13.22
N ALA A 173 -9.21 -7.20 13.15
CA ALA A 173 -9.17 -8.17 12.06
C ALA A 173 -10.57 -8.37 11.46
N MET A 174 -10.60 -8.57 10.14
CA MET A 174 -11.77 -8.98 9.40
C MET A 174 -11.42 -10.23 8.60
N ILE A 175 -12.14 -11.33 8.83
CA ILE A 175 -11.93 -12.58 8.11
C ILE A 175 -12.90 -12.65 6.94
N ILE A 176 -12.33 -12.89 5.75
CA ILE A 176 -13.10 -13.06 4.51
C ILE A 176 -12.92 -14.49 3.98
N ASP A 177 -14.02 -15.08 3.54
CA ASP A 177 -14.03 -16.29 2.73
C ASP A 177 -15.09 -16.17 1.62
N ARG A 178 -14.73 -16.58 0.40
CA ARG A 178 -15.61 -16.59 -0.78
C ARG A 178 -16.38 -15.28 -1.01
N GLY A 179 -15.69 -14.15 -0.83
CA GLY A 179 -16.26 -12.82 -1.03
C GLY A 179 -17.21 -12.34 0.08
N ARG A 180 -17.26 -13.05 1.21
CA ARG A 180 -18.11 -12.70 2.35
C ARG A 180 -17.28 -12.47 3.60
N VAL A 181 -17.67 -11.47 4.38
CA VAL A 181 -17.13 -11.27 5.72
C VAL A 181 -17.73 -12.33 6.64
N ILE A 182 -16.87 -13.12 7.27
CA ILE A 182 -17.26 -14.20 8.18
C ILE A 182 -17.30 -13.70 9.61
N VAL A 183 -16.27 -12.95 10.01
CA VAL A 183 -16.16 -12.40 11.37
C VAL A 183 -15.30 -11.13 11.34
N GLU A 184 -15.63 -10.22 12.23
CA GLU A 184 -14.85 -9.02 12.54
C GLU A 184 -14.65 -8.95 14.06
N GLY A 185 -13.42 -8.58 14.47
CA GLY A 185 -13.06 -8.49 15.90
C GLY A 185 -11.85 -7.61 16.15
N THR A 186 -11.58 -7.36 17.43
CA THR A 186 -10.41 -6.65 18.00
C THR A 186 -9.56 -7.61 18.77
#